data_fce10836e91a629c3c1b5bdf8d8e296e
#
_entry.id   fce10836e91a629c3c1b5bdf8d8e296e
#
_cell.length_a   1.000
_cell.length_b   1.000
_cell.length_c   1.000
_cell.angle_alpha   90.00
_cell.angle_beta   90.00
_cell.angle_gamma   90.00
#
_symmetry.space_group_name_H-M   'P 1'
#
loop_
_entity.id
_entity.type
_entity.pdbx_description
1 polymer ?
#
loop_
_entity_poly.entity_id
_entity_poly.type
_entity_poly.pdbx_seq_one_letter_code
_entity_poly.pdbx_strand_id
1 'polypeptide(L)'
;MIMITHYYCYIIIYPDLQQLKKEHFMKTNNELPVYLFHQGTNYYSYKLLGSHILDEGTVFRVWAPHAKSIHVVGDFNQWKKKPAYAMKKVNSQIWELFIPSIQSGELYKYLITTKEGKDLFKSDPYAFSSQTETETASIVYDGNTYKWRDSNWQEYKKTVNLHELPINIYELSLTSWKRKEDGSLYTYAEIAESLIAHVKSHGFTHIELMPVMEHPYDGS
;
A
#
# COMPACT_ATOMS: atom_id res chain seq x y z
N MET A 1 19.41 -2.52 -1.52
CA MET A 1 18.82 -3.09 -2.75
C MET A 1 18.36 -4.47 -2.40
N ILE A 2 17.09 -4.72 -2.46
CA ILE A 2 16.51 -6.05 -2.26
C ILE A 2 16.20 -6.56 -3.67
N MET A 3 16.92 -7.57 -4.14
CA MET A 3 16.56 -8.28 -5.38
C MET A 3 15.88 -9.59 -4.98
N ILE A 4 14.69 -9.79 -5.47
CA ILE A 4 13.94 -11.04 -5.29
C ILE A 4 13.93 -11.74 -6.63
N THR A 5 14.68 -12.84 -6.76
CA THR A 5 14.61 -13.73 -7.92
C THR A 5 13.51 -14.74 -7.68
N HIS A 6 12.46 -14.64 -8.40
CA HIS A 6 11.40 -15.54 -8.91
C HIS A 6 9.98 -14.97 -8.89
N TYR A 7 9.75 -13.82 -8.24
CA TYR A 7 8.61 -12.95 -8.50
C TYR A 7 9.11 -11.51 -8.42
N TYR A 8 9.28 -10.87 -9.57
CA TYR A 8 9.78 -9.50 -9.66
C TYR A 8 8.83 -8.53 -8.96
N CYS A 9 9.13 -8.18 -7.71
CA CYS A 9 8.56 -6.99 -7.11
C CYS A 9 9.54 -5.83 -7.38
N TYR A 10 9.37 -5.15 -8.51
CA TYR A 10 10.08 -3.90 -8.78
C TYR A 10 9.42 -2.81 -7.92
N ILE A 11 10.06 -2.42 -6.82
CA ILE A 11 9.76 -1.13 -6.21
C ILE A 11 10.44 -0.08 -7.11
N ILE A 12 9.74 0.38 -8.13
CA ILE A 12 10.17 1.52 -8.93
C ILE A 12 9.80 2.78 -8.13
N ILE A 13 10.80 3.38 -7.49
CA ILE A 13 10.64 4.63 -6.77
C ILE A 13 10.94 5.75 -7.76
N TYR A 14 9.92 6.52 -8.10
CA TYR A 14 10.08 7.78 -8.82
C TYR A 14 10.35 8.91 -7.84
N PRO A 15 11.42 9.71 -8.03
CA PRO A 15 11.56 10.98 -7.34
C PRO A 15 10.54 11.95 -7.92
N ASP A 16 9.86 12.69 -7.08
CA ASP A 16 8.94 13.78 -7.41
C ASP A 16 7.43 13.51 -7.38
N LEU A 17 6.97 12.99 -6.25
CA LEU A 17 5.54 12.84 -5.98
C LEU A 17 4.92 13.99 -5.19
N GLN A 18 5.74 14.91 -4.65
CA GLN A 18 5.20 15.96 -3.76
C GLN A 18 4.55 17.13 -4.49
N GLN A 19 4.96 17.43 -5.73
CA GLN A 19 4.44 18.58 -6.47
C GLN A 19 3.17 18.27 -7.29
N LEU A 20 2.92 17.00 -7.60
CA LEU A 20 1.73 16.55 -8.34
C LEU A 20 0.47 16.34 -7.46
N LYS A 21 0.59 16.46 -6.13
CA LYS A 21 -0.44 16.03 -5.19
C LYS A 21 -1.64 16.97 -5.02
N LYS A 22 -1.50 18.27 -5.27
CA LYS A 22 -2.53 19.23 -4.86
C LYS A 22 -3.58 19.54 -5.92
N GLU A 23 -3.25 19.51 -7.19
CA GLU A 23 -4.19 19.94 -8.24
C GLU A 23 -4.83 18.80 -9.04
N HIS A 24 -4.22 17.62 -9.02
CA HIS A 24 -4.62 16.52 -9.91
C HIS A 24 -5.68 15.58 -9.30
N PHE A 25 -5.72 15.46 -7.97
CA PHE A 25 -6.66 14.57 -7.28
C PHE A 25 -8.07 15.15 -7.16
N MET A 26 -8.20 16.47 -7.11
CA MET A 26 -9.51 17.15 -6.95
C MET A 26 -10.21 17.48 -8.26
N LYS A 27 -9.53 17.41 -9.40
CA LYS A 27 -10.17 17.55 -10.73
C LYS A 27 -10.36 16.17 -11.34
N THR A 28 -11.57 15.68 -11.25
CA THR A 28 -12.05 14.36 -11.68
C THR A 28 -12.09 14.14 -13.20
N ASN A 29 -11.23 14.77 -13.97
CA ASN A 29 -11.02 14.45 -15.38
C ASN A 29 -9.80 13.53 -15.58
N ASN A 30 -9.64 12.53 -14.70
CA ASN A 30 -8.69 11.44 -14.91
C ASN A 30 -9.26 10.39 -15.88
N GLU A 31 -9.70 10.81 -17.05
CA GLU A 31 -10.23 9.89 -18.05
C GLU A 31 -9.20 8.83 -18.44
N LEU A 32 -7.93 9.20 -18.60
CA LEU A 32 -6.88 8.26 -19.01
C LEU A 32 -6.58 7.17 -17.99
N PRO A 33 -6.30 7.43 -16.67
CA PRO A 33 -6.09 6.38 -15.69
C PRO A 33 -7.30 5.44 -15.54
N VAL A 34 -8.51 5.96 -15.58
CA VAL A 34 -9.74 5.15 -15.54
C VAL A 34 -9.89 4.30 -16.80
N TYR A 35 -9.66 4.88 -17.97
CA TYR A 35 -9.67 4.14 -19.23
C TYR A 35 -8.65 3.01 -19.23
N LEU A 36 -7.40 3.29 -18.86
CA LEU A 36 -6.34 2.29 -18.79
C LEU A 36 -6.65 1.20 -17.75
N PHE A 37 -7.28 1.57 -16.63
CA PHE A 37 -7.75 0.59 -15.63
C PHE A 37 -8.75 -0.39 -16.26
N HIS A 38 -9.75 0.11 -16.99
CA HIS A 38 -10.73 -0.74 -17.63
C HIS A 38 -10.15 -1.58 -18.80
N GLN A 39 -9.06 -1.12 -19.41
CA GLN A 39 -8.32 -1.89 -20.42
C GLN A 39 -7.39 -2.95 -19.79
N GLY A 40 -7.21 -2.95 -18.48
CA GLY A 40 -6.25 -3.83 -17.78
C GLY A 40 -4.79 -3.44 -18.00
N THR A 41 -4.51 -2.22 -18.45
CA THR A 41 -3.16 -1.73 -18.77
C THR A 41 -2.66 -0.65 -17.82
N ASN A 42 -3.43 -0.29 -16.80
CA ASN A 42 -3.00 0.65 -15.77
C ASN A 42 -2.20 -0.07 -14.67
N TYR A 43 -0.89 -0.15 -14.82
CA TYR A 43 0.01 -0.72 -13.80
C TYR A 43 0.13 0.11 -12.52
N TYR A 44 -0.47 1.30 -12.49
CA TYR A 44 -0.50 2.21 -11.34
C TYR A 44 -1.91 2.39 -10.76
N SER A 45 -2.76 1.37 -10.88
CA SER A 45 -4.14 1.40 -10.37
C SER A 45 -4.24 1.73 -8.88
N TYR A 46 -3.21 1.39 -8.10
CA TYR A 46 -3.08 1.76 -6.70
C TYR A 46 -2.95 3.27 -6.46
N LYS A 47 -2.61 4.07 -7.48
CA LYS A 47 -2.63 5.54 -7.41
C LYS A 47 -4.02 6.12 -7.67
N LEU A 48 -4.90 5.33 -8.31
CA LEU A 48 -6.27 5.72 -8.62
C LEU A 48 -7.24 5.23 -7.54
N LEU A 49 -7.16 3.95 -7.18
CA LEU A 49 -8.05 3.27 -6.25
C LEU A 49 -7.41 3.19 -4.85
N GLY A 50 -8.25 2.94 -3.83
CA GLY A 50 -7.81 2.91 -2.45
C GLY A 50 -8.14 4.18 -1.68
N SER A 51 -7.52 4.33 -0.52
CA SER A 51 -7.58 5.53 0.31
C SER A 51 -6.33 6.39 0.11
N HIS A 52 -6.52 7.68 -0.14
CA HIS A 52 -5.42 8.62 -0.38
C HIS A 52 -5.58 9.85 0.48
N ILE A 53 -4.59 10.10 1.35
CA ILE A 53 -4.57 11.25 2.24
C ILE A 53 -4.25 12.52 1.45
N LEU A 54 -5.04 13.55 1.68
CA LEU A 54 -4.86 14.91 1.21
C LEU A 54 -4.70 15.84 2.43
N ASP A 55 -4.36 17.11 2.19
CA ASP A 55 -4.13 18.08 3.27
C ASP A 55 -5.30 18.20 4.26
N GLU A 56 -6.54 18.10 3.78
CA GLU A 56 -7.75 18.36 4.55
C GLU A 56 -8.55 17.09 4.93
N GLY A 57 -8.09 15.92 4.50
CA GLY A 57 -8.80 14.64 4.74
C GLY A 57 -8.36 13.55 3.78
N THR A 58 -9.21 12.55 3.60
CA THR A 58 -8.89 11.37 2.78
C THR A 58 -9.93 11.17 1.70
N VAL A 59 -9.49 10.90 0.46
CA VAL A 59 -10.33 10.44 -0.63
C VAL A 59 -10.31 8.92 -0.70
N PHE A 60 -11.47 8.31 -0.81
CA PHE A 60 -11.67 6.87 -0.95
C PHE A 60 -12.20 6.59 -2.34
N ARG A 61 -11.61 5.63 -3.05
CA ARG A 61 -12.06 5.18 -4.38
C ARG A 61 -12.07 3.67 -4.46
N VAL A 62 -13.17 3.14 -4.98
CA VAL A 62 -13.32 1.70 -5.19
C VAL A 62 -14.05 1.41 -6.49
N TRP A 63 -13.59 0.37 -7.18
CA TRP A 63 -14.30 -0.19 -8.33
C TRP A 63 -15.30 -1.24 -7.87
N ALA A 64 -16.58 -0.97 -8.08
CA ALA A 64 -17.66 -1.89 -7.72
C ALA A 64 -18.83 -1.77 -8.70
N PRO A 65 -18.75 -2.43 -9.87
CA PRO A 65 -19.69 -2.26 -10.97
C PRO A 65 -21.11 -2.72 -10.65
N HIS A 66 -21.25 -3.69 -9.76
CA HIS A 66 -22.54 -4.31 -9.44
C HIS A 66 -23.19 -3.76 -8.17
N ALA A 67 -22.52 -2.84 -7.47
CA ALA A 67 -23.06 -2.23 -6.27
C ALA A 67 -24.27 -1.32 -6.59
N LYS A 68 -25.30 -1.39 -5.75
CA LYS A 68 -26.43 -0.45 -5.75
C LYS A 68 -26.06 0.85 -5.06
N SER A 69 -25.36 0.78 -3.93
CA SER A 69 -24.79 1.91 -3.20
C SER A 69 -23.60 1.45 -2.38
N ILE A 70 -22.68 2.37 -2.04
CA ILE A 70 -21.52 2.11 -1.19
C ILE A 70 -21.44 3.22 -0.16
N HIS A 71 -21.07 2.86 1.06
CA HIS A 71 -20.74 3.78 2.14
C HIS A 71 -19.34 3.43 2.67
N VAL A 72 -18.56 4.43 3.04
CA VAL A 72 -17.35 4.23 3.83
C VAL A 72 -17.76 4.18 5.30
N VAL A 73 -17.37 3.11 5.98
CA VAL A 73 -17.64 2.92 7.40
C VAL A 73 -16.35 2.64 8.15
N GLY A 74 -16.26 3.11 9.38
CA GLY A 74 -15.06 2.98 10.20
C GLY A 74 -15.32 3.50 11.60
N ASP A 75 -14.25 3.61 12.42
CA ASP A 75 -14.37 4.12 13.79
C ASP A 75 -14.94 5.54 13.82
N PHE A 76 -14.57 6.39 12.87
CA PHE A 76 -15.02 7.77 12.72
C PHE A 76 -16.54 7.92 12.58
N ASN A 77 -17.27 6.89 12.20
CA ASN A 77 -18.73 6.92 12.12
C ASN A 77 -19.42 5.78 12.89
N GLN A 78 -18.66 5.09 13.77
CA GLN A 78 -19.13 3.96 14.58
C GLN A 78 -19.61 2.78 13.72
N TRP A 79 -18.95 2.56 12.57
CA TRP A 79 -19.25 1.49 11.61
C TRP A 79 -20.71 1.52 11.08
N LYS A 80 -21.35 2.69 11.11
CA LYS A 80 -22.76 2.87 10.74
C LYS A 80 -22.90 3.47 9.35
N LYS A 81 -23.91 2.96 8.63
CA LYS A 81 -24.36 3.49 7.36
C LYS A 81 -25.04 4.85 7.57
N LYS A 82 -24.34 5.93 7.25
CA LYS A 82 -24.86 7.30 7.38
C LYS A 82 -24.81 8.02 6.03
N PRO A 83 -25.79 8.86 5.67
CA PRO A 83 -25.84 9.54 4.37
C PRO A 83 -24.58 10.37 4.04
N ALA A 84 -23.96 10.99 5.07
CA ALA A 84 -22.74 11.78 4.91
C ALA A 84 -21.53 10.96 4.39
N TYR A 85 -21.57 9.64 4.56
CA TYR A 85 -20.51 8.73 4.14
C TYR A 85 -20.88 7.89 2.91
N ALA A 86 -21.94 8.30 2.20
CA ALA A 86 -22.33 7.65 0.95
C ALA A 86 -21.39 8.07 -0.18
N MET A 87 -20.82 7.09 -0.86
CA MET A 87 -19.96 7.30 -2.03
C MET A 87 -20.81 7.69 -3.25
N LYS A 88 -20.27 8.55 -4.11
CA LYS A 88 -20.84 8.90 -5.38
C LYS A 88 -20.20 8.10 -6.49
N LYS A 89 -20.98 7.64 -7.44
CA LYS A 89 -20.47 6.97 -8.63
C LYS A 89 -19.87 8.04 -9.56
N VAL A 90 -18.58 7.93 -9.77
CA VAL A 90 -17.82 8.76 -10.70
C VAL A 90 -17.33 7.85 -11.81
N ASN A 91 -17.32 8.23 -13.04
CA ASN A 91 -16.87 7.43 -14.18
C ASN A 91 -17.23 5.92 -14.10
N SER A 92 -17.76 5.35 -15.10
CA SER A 92 -17.94 3.92 -15.38
C SER A 92 -17.63 2.94 -14.24
N GLN A 93 -18.44 2.95 -13.14
CA GLN A 93 -18.36 1.91 -12.09
C GLN A 93 -17.34 2.14 -10.96
N ILE A 94 -16.60 3.24 -10.96
CA ILE A 94 -15.79 3.68 -9.82
C ILE A 94 -16.64 4.56 -8.91
N TRP A 95 -16.50 4.33 -7.61
CA TRP A 95 -17.17 5.09 -6.57
C TRP A 95 -16.14 5.90 -5.82
N GLU A 96 -16.48 7.12 -5.43
CA GLU A 96 -15.59 8.06 -4.76
C GLU A 96 -16.30 8.76 -3.61
N LEU A 97 -15.55 9.02 -2.55
CA LEU A 97 -15.95 9.88 -1.44
C LEU A 97 -14.71 10.57 -0.86
N PHE A 98 -14.79 11.87 -0.67
CA PHE A 98 -13.85 12.60 0.18
C PHE A 98 -14.45 12.76 1.58
N ILE A 99 -13.68 12.41 2.59
CA ILE A 99 -14.07 12.59 4.01
C ILE A 99 -13.06 13.54 4.65
N PRO A 100 -13.49 14.74 5.09
CA PRO A 100 -12.61 15.68 5.76
C PRO A 100 -12.12 15.11 7.11
N SER A 101 -10.94 15.56 7.52
CA SER A 101 -10.31 15.23 8.81
C SER A 101 -9.89 13.77 9.03
N ILE A 102 -10.15 12.85 8.07
CA ILE A 102 -9.64 11.48 8.15
C ILE A 102 -8.15 11.49 7.79
N GLN A 103 -7.34 10.89 8.67
CA GLN A 103 -5.89 10.83 8.57
C GLN A 103 -5.38 9.39 8.69
N SER A 104 -4.06 9.23 8.65
CA SER A 104 -3.40 7.94 8.81
C SER A 104 -3.74 7.28 10.15
N GLY A 105 -3.98 5.96 10.13
CA GLY A 105 -4.32 5.15 11.29
C GLY A 105 -5.83 4.84 11.45
N GLU A 106 -6.70 5.56 10.73
CA GLU A 106 -8.15 5.33 10.81
C GLU A 106 -8.54 4.01 10.14
N LEU A 107 -9.35 3.21 10.85
CA LEU A 107 -9.89 1.96 10.34
C LEU A 107 -11.12 2.19 9.46
N TYR A 108 -11.20 1.46 8.35
CA TYR A 108 -12.37 1.55 7.47
C TYR A 108 -12.68 0.26 6.72
N LYS A 109 -13.94 0.16 6.25
CA LYS A 109 -14.42 -0.81 5.26
C LYS A 109 -15.36 -0.12 4.28
N TYR A 110 -15.59 -0.79 3.17
CA TYR A 110 -16.70 -0.45 2.27
C TYR A 110 -17.93 -1.25 2.67
N LEU A 111 -19.02 -0.56 3.02
CA LEU A 111 -20.34 -1.16 3.19
C LEU A 111 -21.07 -1.10 1.85
N ILE A 112 -21.10 -2.22 1.15
CA ILE A 112 -21.64 -2.36 -0.19
C ILE A 112 -23.07 -2.89 -0.09
N THR A 113 -24.04 -2.14 -0.59
CA THR A 113 -25.42 -2.64 -0.76
C THR A 113 -25.54 -3.27 -2.14
N THR A 114 -25.89 -4.55 -2.20
CA THR A 114 -26.12 -5.27 -3.46
C THR A 114 -27.41 -4.83 -4.14
N LYS A 115 -27.64 -5.26 -5.40
CA LYS A 115 -28.89 -4.99 -6.12
C LYS A 115 -30.11 -5.56 -5.39
N GLU A 116 -29.94 -6.69 -4.74
CA GLU A 116 -30.96 -7.39 -3.94
C GLU A 116 -31.18 -6.73 -2.56
N GLY A 117 -30.43 -5.68 -2.23
CA GLY A 117 -30.58 -4.94 -0.96
C GLY A 117 -29.79 -5.52 0.21
N LYS A 118 -28.92 -6.51 -0.01
CA LYS A 118 -28.06 -7.07 1.04
C LYS A 118 -26.86 -6.15 1.29
N ASP A 119 -26.57 -5.83 2.55
CA ASP A 119 -25.38 -5.09 2.96
C ASP A 119 -24.22 -6.04 3.25
N LEU A 120 -23.05 -5.75 2.66
CA LEU A 120 -21.82 -6.52 2.78
C LEU A 120 -20.68 -5.60 3.21
N PHE A 121 -20.01 -5.94 4.30
CA PHE A 121 -18.76 -5.28 4.69
C PHE A 121 -17.60 -5.90 3.91
N LYS A 122 -16.82 -5.06 3.23
CA LYS A 122 -15.66 -5.46 2.44
C LYS A 122 -14.45 -4.61 2.77
N SER A 123 -13.29 -5.27 2.90
CA SER A 123 -12.00 -4.59 2.95
C SER A 123 -11.72 -3.89 1.61
N ASP A 124 -10.86 -2.90 1.64
CA ASP A 124 -10.41 -2.24 0.42
C ASP A 124 -9.36 -3.12 -0.29
N PRO A 125 -9.60 -3.55 -1.53
CA PRO A 125 -8.62 -4.36 -2.27
C PRO A 125 -7.34 -3.58 -2.64
N TYR A 126 -7.34 -2.26 -2.50
CA TYR A 126 -6.19 -1.37 -2.73
C TYR A 126 -5.69 -0.72 -1.44
N ALA A 127 -6.03 -1.27 -0.28
CA ALA A 127 -5.49 -0.78 0.99
C ALA A 127 -3.96 -0.92 1.02
N PHE A 128 -3.28 0.10 1.51
CA PHE A 128 -1.83 0.06 1.75
C PHE A 128 -1.47 -0.55 3.10
N SER A 129 -2.44 -0.69 3.99
CA SER A 129 -2.30 -1.33 5.29
C SER A 129 -3.64 -1.93 5.73
N SER A 130 -3.58 -3.01 6.50
CA SER A 130 -4.76 -3.70 7.03
C SER A 130 -4.57 -4.12 8.48
N GLN A 131 -5.67 -4.38 9.18
CA GLN A 131 -5.63 -5.06 10.46
C GLN A 131 -5.10 -6.48 10.28
N THR A 132 -4.52 -7.01 11.34
CA THR A 132 -3.91 -8.34 11.42
C THR A 132 -4.80 -9.33 12.15
N GLU A 133 -4.39 -10.60 12.18
CA GLU A 133 -5.07 -11.72 12.85
C GLU A 133 -6.47 -12.01 12.27
N THR A 134 -7.49 -11.90 13.10
CA THR A 134 -8.88 -12.20 12.72
C THR A 134 -9.65 -10.98 12.21
N GLU A 135 -9.07 -9.81 12.38
CA GLU A 135 -9.66 -8.55 11.95
C GLU A 135 -9.44 -8.31 10.46
N THR A 136 -10.34 -7.61 9.82
CA THR A 136 -10.34 -7.45 8.36
C THR A 136 -10.60 -6.02 7.90
N ALA A 137 -10.39 -5.02 8.75
CA ALA A 137 -10.51 -3.63 8.32
C ALA A 137 -9.25 -3.18 7.58
N SER A 138 -9.43 -2.32 6.62
CA SER A 138 -8.35 -1.58 5.99
C SER A 138 -7.97 -0.40 6.87
N ILE A 139 -6.71 0.03 6.80
CA ILE A 139 -6.18 1.17 7.54
C ILE A 139 -5.82 2.26 6.55
N VAL A 140 -6.25 3.49 6.82
CA VAL A 140 -5.76 4.66 6.07
C VAL A 140 -4.29 4.85 6.39
N TYR A 141 -3.43 4.83 5.37
CA TYR A 141 -1.99 4.82 5.56
C TYR A 141 -1.28 5.87 4.70
N ASP A 142 -0.36 6.63 5.31
CA ASP A 142 0.53 7.53 4.59
C ASP A 142 1.88 6.84 4.33
N GLY A 143 2.06 6.31 3.14
CA GLY A 143 3.32 5.68 2.71
C GLY A 143 4.47 6.65 2.43
N ASN A 144 4.26 7.97 2.57
CA ASN A 144 5.27 8.99 2.25
C ASN A 144 6.09 9.45 3.45
N THR A 145 5.96 8.81 4.59
CA THR A 145 6.66 9.19 5.82
C THR A 145 8.15 8.82 5.80
N TYR A 146 8.53 7.81 5.02
CA TYR A 146 9.92 7.37 4.94
C TYR A 146 10.77 8.29 4.04
N LYS A 147 11.90 8.75 4.58
CA LYS A 147 12.89 9.53 3.83
C LYS A 147 14.03 8.66 3.38
N TRP A 148 14.12 8.43 2.08
CA TRP A 148 15.20 7.65 1.49
C TRP A 148 16.56 8.34 1.67
N ARG A 149 17.59 7.56 1.98
CA ARG A 149 18.99 8.03 2.16
C ARG A 149 19.94 7.24 1.26
N ASP A 150 19.50 6.88 0.09
CA ASP A 150 20.18 6.00 -0.84
C ASP A 150 20.79 6.72 -2.07
N SER A 151 20.89 8.05 -2.03
CA SER A 151 21.41 8.86 -3.16
C SER A 151 22.76 8.38 -3.66
N ASN A 152 23.71 8.06 -2.77
CA ASN A 152 25.03 7.55 -3.15
C ASN A 152 24.94 6.21 -3.89
N TRP A 153 24.01 5.35 -3.47
CA TRP A 153 23.75 4.09 -4.17
C TRP A 153 23.14 4.32 -5.56
N GLN A 154 22.19 5.25 -5.66
CA GLN A 154 21.56 5.58 -6.93
C GLN A 154 22.58 6.15 -7.95
N GLU A 155 23.54 6.97 -7.50
CA GLU A 155 24.63 7.46 -8.35
C GLU A 155 25.60 6.33 -8.72
N TYR A 156 26.06 5.54 -7.75
CA TYR A 156 26.94 4.40 -8.03
C TYR A 156 26.33 3.43 -9.04
N LYS A 157 25.06 3.12 -8.92
CA LYS A 157 24.32 2.22 -9.81
C LYS A 157 24.32 2.67 -11.27
N LYS A 158 24.44 3.99 -11.54
CA LYS A 158 24.54 4.52 -12.90
C LYS A 158 25.91 4.32 -13.54
N THR A 159 26.95 4.12 -12.72
CA THR A 159 28.35 4.04 -13.19
C THR A 159 28.85 2.62 -13.41
N VAL A 160 28.09 1.61 -13.00
CA VAL A 160 28.49 0.20 -13.06
C VAL A 160 27.46 -0.65 -13.80
N ASN A 161 27.93 -1.69 -14.48
CA ASN A 161 27.06 -2.76 -14.97
C ASN A 161 26.83 -3.78 -13.85
N LEU A 162 25.68 -3.72 -13.18
CA LEU A 162 25.36 -4.59 -12.04
C LEU A 162 25.39 -6.08 -12.40
N HIS A 163 25.16 -6.44 -13.67
CA HIS A 163 25.19 -7.83 -14.14
C HIS A 163 26.60 -8.43 -14.26
N GLU A 164 27.62 -7.59 -14.22
CA GLU A 164 29.03 -8.01 -14.27
C GLU A 164 29.68 -8.07 -12.88
N LEU A 165 28.96 -7.66 -11.85
CA LEU A 165 29.48 -7.70 -10.47
C LEU A 165 29.28 -9.09 -9.85
N PRO A 166 30.18 -9.51 -8.94
CA PRO A 166 29.97 -10.72 -8.15
C PRO A 166 28.69 -10.67 -7.35
N ILE A 167 27.93 -11.76 -7.38
CA ILE A 167 26.67 -11.89 -6.64
C ILE A 167 26.83 -12.98 -5.58
N ASN A 168 26.56 -12.62 -4.33
CA ASN A 168 26.42 -13.54 -3.20
C ASN A 168 25.20 -13.14 -2.40
N ILE A 169 24.16 -13.98 -2.41
CA ILE A 169 22.82 -13.67 -1.88
C ILE A 169 22.63 -14.33 -0.53
N TYR A 170 22.19 -13.55 0.45
CA TYR A 170 21.72 -14.03 1.75
C TYR A 170 20.20 -14.05 1.77
N GLU A 171 19.60 -15.24 1.69
CA GLU A 171 18.16 -15.44 1.77
C GLU A 171 17.73 -15.65 3.22
N LEU A 172 16.66 -14.97 3.65
CA LEU A 172 16.13 -15.13 5.01
C LEU A 172 14.63 -14.81 5.12
N SER A 173 14.03 -15.41 6.16
CA SER A 173 12.73 -14.98 6.68
C SER A 173 12.94 -14.08 7.90
N LEU A 174 12.42 -12.85 7.88
CA LEU A 174 12.58 -11.90 8.98
C LEU A 174 11.95 -12.40 10.28
N THR A 175 10.85 -13.14 10.19
CA THR A 175 10.13 -13.66 11.38
C THR A 175 10.87 -14.78 12.10
N SER A 176 11.78 -15.49 11.43
CA SER A 176 12.54 -16.61 12.01
C SER A 176 14.02 -16.32 12.23
N TRP A 177 14.57 -15.27 11.60
CA TRP A 177 15.99 -14.99 11.61
C TRP A 177 16.49 -14.56 12.99
N LYS A 178 15.78 -13.67 13.68
CA LYS A 178 16.15 -13.18 15.01
C LYS A 178 14.90 -12.75 15.79
N ARG A 179 14.93 -13.03 17.11
CA ARG A 179 13.90 -12.57 18.04
C ARG A 179 14.52 -11.76 19.18
N LYS A 180 13.70 -10.91 19.82
CA LYS A 180 14.07 -10.21 21.06
C LYS A 180 14.21 -11.21 22.20
N GLU A 181 14.81 -10.77 23.32
CA GLU A 181 15.00 -11.63 24.51
C GLU A 181 13.68 -12.13 25.12
N ASP A 182 12.62 -11.35 24.98
CA ASP A 182 11.27 -11.71 25.40
C ASP A 182 10.52 -12.63 24.40
N GLY A 183 11.17 -13.03 23.30
CA GLY A 183 10.61 -13.85 22.25
C GLY A 183 9.78 -13.09 21.19
N SER A 184 9.55 -11.80 21.37
CA SER A 184 8.82 -10.98 20.39
C SER A 184 9.62 -10.73 19.12
N LEU A 185 8.92 -10.35 18.04
CA LEU A 185 9.53 -10.00 16.77
C LEU A 185 10.13 -8.59 16.82
N TYR A 186 11.20 -8.41 16.08
CA TYR A 186 11.69 -7.07 15.73
C TYR A 186 10.80 -6.45 14.66
N THR A 187 10.61 -5.14 14.73
CA THR A 187 10.11 -4.39 13.56
C THR A 187 11.17 -4.41 12.45
N TYR A 188 10.76 -4.14 11.23
CA TYR A 188 11.68 -4.10 10.08
C TYR A 188 12.78 -3.04 10.26
N ALA A 189 12.46 -1.91 10.87
CA ALA A 189 13.42 -0.85 11.16
C ALA A 189 14.45 -1.29 12.21
N GLU A 190 14.01 -1.95 13.29
CA GLU A 190 14.89 -2.42 14.36
C GLU A 190 15.85 -3.51 13.89
N ILE A 191 15.40 -4.44 13.04
CA ILE A 191 16.19 -5.57 12.58
C ILE A 191 17.23 -5.17 11.52
N ALA A 192 16.97 -4.10 10.77
CA ALA A 192 17.76 -3.69 9.61
C ALA A 192 19.24 -3.50 9.92
N GLU A 193 19.57 -2.82 11.02
CA GLU A 193 20.96 -2.54 11.38
C GLU A 193 21.74 -3.83 11.68
N SER A 194 21.17 -4.74 12.48
CA SER A 194 21.81 -6.01 12.82
C SER A 194 21.94 -6.94 11.62
N LEU A 195 20.94 -6.94 10.73
CA LEU A 195 20.97 -7.72 9.50
C LEU A 195 22.05 -7.22 8.54
N ILE A 196 22.13 -5.90 8.31
CA ILE A 196 23.14 -5.29 7.44
C ILE A 196 24.55 -5.58 7.97
N ALA A 197 24.77 -5.45 9.27
CA ALA A 197 26.06 -5.78 9.88
C ALA A 197 26.43 -7.25 9.67
N HIS A 198 25.50 -8.16 9.88
CA HIS A 198 25.69 -9.60 9.69
C HIS A 198 26.06 -9.93 8.24
N VAL A 199 25.27 -9.53 7.27
CA VAL A 199 25.50 -9.89 5.85
C VAL A 199 26.78 -9.29 5.31
N LYS A 200 27.14 -8.06 5.72
CA LYS A 200 28.41 -7.42 5.33
C LYS A 200 29.62 -8.14 5.91
N SER A 201 29.57 -8.54 7.18
CA SER A 201 30.68 -9.24 7.83
C SER A 201 30.97 -10.62 7.21
N HIS A 202 29.97 -11.22 6.54
CA HIS A 202 30.10 -12.51 5.86
C HIS A 202 30.32 -12.40 4.35
N GLY A 203 30.48 -11.18 3.81
CA GLY A 203 30.78 -10.95 2.40
C GLY A 203 29.61 -11.14 1.43
N PHE A 204 28.35 -11.10 1.94
CA PHE A 204 27.20 -11.11 1.08
C PHE A 204 27.01 -9.74 0.40
N THR A 205 26.59 -9.78 -0.85
CA THR A 205 26.38 -8.59 -1.68
C THR A 205 24.90 -8.21 -1.78
N HIS A 206 24.00 -9.18 -1.59
CA HIS A 206 22.55 -9.04 -1.73
C HIS A 206 21.84 -9.71 -0.56
N ILE A 207 20.65 -9.23 -0.26
CA ILE A 207 19.71 -9.84 0.68
C ILE A 207 18.46 -10.20 -0.10
N GLU A 208 18.00 -11.44 0.02
CA GLU A 208 16.72 -11.92 -0.46
C GLU A 208 15.79 -12.13 0.75
N LEU A 209 14.73 -11.36 0.81
CA LEU A 209 13.73 -11.51 1.87
C LEU A 209 12.61 -12.41 1.39
N MET A 210 12.24 -13.43 2.17
CA MET A 210 10.96 -14.10 2.01
C MET A 210 9.84 -13.06 2.13
N PRO A 211 8.65 -13.30 1.54
CA PRO A 211 7.61 -12.27 1.38
C PRO A 211 7.37 -11.45 2.65
N VAL A 212 7.46 -10.12 2.50
CA VAL A 212 7.28 -9.11 3.56
C VAL A 212 6.16 -8.13 3.23
N MET A 213 5.37 -8.44 2.20
CA MET A 213 4.26 -7.61 1.77
C MET A 213 3.14 -7.64 2.79
N GLU A 214 2.43 -6.52 2.92
CA GLU A 214 1.24 -6.42 3.74
C GLU A 214 0.20 -7.46 3.32
N HIS A 215 -0.37 -8.15 4.29
CA HIS A 215 -1.42 -9.16 4.10
C HIS A 215 -2.34 -9.17 5.32
N PRO A 216 -3.65 -9.44 5.13
CA PRO A 216 -4.64 -9.32 6.21
C PRO A 216 -4.70 -10.53 7.15
N TYR A 217 -3.96 -11.61 6.87
CA TYR A 217 -4.02 -12.84 7.64
C TYR A 217 -2.63 -13.37 7.99
N ASP A 218 -2.25 -13.26 9.25
CA ASP A 218 -0.92 -13.63 9.74
C ASP A 218 -0.59 -15.13 9.63
N GLY A 219 -1.60 -15.98 9.55
CA GLY A 219 -1.42 -17.42 9.35
C GLY A 219 -1.12 -17.84 7.91
N SER A 220 -1.04 -16.86 7.02
CA SER A 220 -0.77 -17.12 5.60
C SER A 220 0.73 -17.15 5.31
#